data_5e6842940f4a7683cc214c7beff66598
#
_entry.id   5e6842940f4a7683cc214c7beff66598
#
_cell.length_a   1.000
_cell.length_b   1.000
_cell.length_c   1.000
_cell.angle_alpha   90.00
_cell.angle_beta   90.00
_cell.angle_gamma   90.00
#
_symmetry.space_group_name_H-M   'P 1'
#
loop_
_entity.id
_entity.type
_entity.pdbx_description
1 polymer ?
#
loop_
_entity_poly.entity_id
_entity_poly.type
_entity_poly.pdbx_seq_one_letter_code
_entity_poly.pdbx_strand_id
1 'polypeptide(L)'
;MPKAYVVARITVTNPDAYAEYIKGATEAIRQYGGKPLARGGAYEALEGEARGRNVIIEFESLEQAKRYFHSPEYQAAKAKRAGAAVAEIVAVEGAE
;
A
#
# COMPACT_ATOMS: atom_id res chain seq x y z
N MET A 1 5.79 21.98 -1.33
CA MET A 1 5.51 20.80 -2.16
C MET A 1 4.47 19.96 -1.47
N PRO A 2 3.43 19.54 -2.17
CA PRO A 2 2.41 18.70 -1.51
C PRO A 2 2.95 17.33 -1.20
N LYS A 3 2.49 16.79 -0.10
CA LYS A 3 2.74 15.38 0.20
C LYS A 3 1.90 14.52 -0.74
N ALA A 4 2.17 13.24 -0.75
CA ALA A 4 1.41 12.31 -1.57
C ALA A 4 1.03 11.09 -0.75
N TYR A 5 0.00 10.40 -1.19
CA TYR A 5 -0.53 9.26 -0.47
C TYR A 5 -0.68 8.08 -1.41
N VAL A 6 -0.20 6.93 -0.95
CA VAL A 6 -0.48 5.67 -1.62
C VAL A 6 -1.71 5.09 -0.95
N VAL A 7 -2.76 4.89 -1.74
CA VAL A 7 -4.02 4.33 -1.24
C VAL A 7 -4.17 2.95 -1.85
N ALA A 8 -4.21 1.94 -1.00
CA ALA A 8 -4.32 0.54 -1.43
C ALA A 8 -5.60 -0.07 -0.91
N ARG A 9 -6.36 -0.69 -1.80
CA ARG A 9 -7.57 -1.42 -1.46
C ARG A 9 -7.34 -2.87 -1.88
N ILE A 10 -7.44 -3.79 -0.92
CA ILE A 10 -6.91 -5.14 -1.11
C ILE A 10 -7.91 -6.18 -0.62
N THR A 11 -8.10 -7.22 -1.43
CA THR A 11 -8.81 -8.43 -1.00
C THR A 11 -7.77 -9.54 -0.89
N VAL A 12 -7.55 -10.04 0.33
CA VAL A 12 -6.57 -11.09 0.57
C VAL A 12 -7.25 -12.45 0.39
N THR A 13 -6.71 -13.27 -0.50
CA THR A 13 -7.25 -14.60 -0.76
C THR A 13 -6.39 -15.71 -0.16
N ASN A 14 -5.12 -15.42 0.13
CA ASN A 14 -4.23 -16.38 0.78
C ASN A 14 -3.45 -15.64 1.87
N PRO A 15 -3.95 -15.67 3.12
CA PRO A 15 -3.31 -14.90 4.20
C PRO A 15 -1.87 -15.29 4.48
N ASP A 16 -1.53 -16.57 4.36
CA ASP A 16 -0.17 -17.01 4.65
C ASP A 16 0.84 -16.42 3.67
N ALA A 17 0.54 -16.49 2.39
CA ALA A 17 1.42 -15.89 1.38
C ALA A 17 1.42 -14.37 1.50
N TYR A 18 0.27 -13.78 1.82
CA TYR A 18 0.18 -12.33 1.96
C TYR A 18 1.03 -11.83 3.13
N ALA A 19 1.18 -12.63 4.19
CA ALA A 19 2.02 -12.25 5.33
C ALA A 19 3.47 -12.01 4.91
N GLU A 20 3.97 -12.79 3.97
CA GLU A 20 5.33 -12.58 3.46
C GLU A 20 5.44 -11.26 2.70
N TYR A 21 4.39 -10.91 1.94
CA TYR A 21 4.34 -9.62 1.28
C TYR A 21 4.41 -8.48 2.31
N ILE A 22 3.64 -8.59 3.39
CA ILE A 22 3.59 -7.53 4.41
C ILE A 22 4.98 -7.26 4.97
N LYS A 23 5.77 -8.30 5.23
CA LYS A 23 7.12 -8.11 5.77
C LYS A 23 7.99 -7.28 4.83
N GLY A 24 8.01 -7.64 3.56
CA GLY A 24 8.82 -6.93 2.58
C GLY A 24 8.30 -5.52 2.31
N ALA A 25 6.98 -5.36 2.23
CA ALA A 25 6.39 -4.05 1.98
C ALA A 25 6.65 -3.10 3.14
N THR A 26 6.57 -3.58 4.37
CA THR A 26 6.83 -2.77 5.56
C THR A 26 8.26 -2.23 5.53
N GLU A 27 9.23 -3.08 5.18
CA GLU A 27 10.62 -2.65 5.08
C GLU A 27 10.82 -1.64 3.97
N ALA A 28 10.18 -1.86 2.81
CA ALA A 28 10.28 -0.92 1.70
C ALA A 28 9.68 0.44 2.07
N ILE A 29 8.54 0.44 2.75
CA ILE A 29 7.91 1.69 3.22
C ILE A 29 8.90 2.45 4.09
N ARG A 30 9.53 1.77 5.03
CA ARG A 30 10.49 2.40 5.93
C ARG A 30 11.68 2.97 5.16
N GLN A 31 12.22 2.22 4.22
CA GLN A 31 13.39 2.66 3.46
C GLN A 31 13.12 3.91 2.61
N TYR A 32 11.92 4.04 2.10
CA TYR A 32 11.58 5.16 1.22
C TYR A 32 10.85 6.27 1.93
N GLY A 33 10.84 6.24 3.27
CA GLY A 33 10.32 7.34 4.07
C GLY A 33 8.81 7.42 4.13
N GLY A 34 8.12 6.31 3.90
CA GLY A 34 6.67 6.28 3.99
C GLY A 34 6.21 6.21 5.42
N LYS A 35 5.06 6.83 5.69
CA LYS A 35 4.46 6.82 7.01
C LYS A 35 3.06 6.21 6.89
N PRO A 36 2.84 5.01 7.44
CA PRO A 36 1.52 4.42 7.41
C PRO A 36 0.53 5.23 8.24
N LEU A 37 -0.57 5.64 7.63
CA LEU A 37 -1.63 6.38 8.30
C LEU A 37 -2.82 5.49 8.62
N ALA A 38 -3.08 4.50 7.75
CA ALA A 38 -4.09 3.47 7.98
C ALA A 38 -3.52 2.19 7.43
N ARG A 39 -3.65 1.10 8.16
CA ARG A 39 -3.02 -0.16 7.76
C ARG A 39 -3.86 -1.34 8.20
N GLY A 40 -4.96 -1.57 7.47
CA GLY A 40 -5.79 -2.74 7.70
C GLY A 40 -6.64 -2.69 8.95
N GLY A 41 -6.96 -1.49 9.44
CA GLY A 41 -7.83 -1.35 10.61
C GLY A 41 -9.30 -1.54 10.26
N ALA A 42 -10.16 -1.29 11.24
CA ALA A 42 -11.60 -1.39 11.04
C ALA A 42 -12.05 -0.44 9.94
N TYR A 43 -13.02 -0.86 9.17
CA TYR A 43 -13.50 -0.09 8.05
C TYR A 43 -15.00 -0.30 7.88
N GLU A 44 -15.62 0.58 7.11
CA GLU A 44 -17.05 0.48 6.81
C GLU A 44 -17.27 1.00 5.39
N ALA A 45 -17.99 0.24 4.59
CA ALA A 45 -18.33 0.71 3.25
C ALA A 45 -19.40 1.77 3.38
N LEU A 46 -19.13 2.96 2.87
CA LEU A 46 -20.11 4.05 2.92
C LEU A 46 -20.94 4.10 1.65
N GLU A 47 -20.34 3.71 0.55
CA GLU A 47 -21.00 3.66 -0.74
C GLU A 47 -20.25 2.70 -1.63
N GLY A 48 -20.95 1.85 -2.34
CA GLY A 48 -20.33 0.86 -3.21
C GLY A 48 -19.74 -0.31 -2.42
N GLU A 49 -18.83 -1.02 -3.06
CA GLU A 49 -18.21 -2.19 -2.45
C GLU A 49 -16.89 -1.83 -1.80
N ALA A 50 -16.66 -2.38 -0.62
CA ALA A 50 -15.38 -2.22 0.07
C ALA A 50 -14.57 -3.50 -0.08
N ARG A 51 -13.24 -3.35 0.02
CA ARG A 51 -12.35 -4.50 0.11
C ARG A 51 -11.96 -4.69 1.58
N GLY A 52 -11.49 -5.89 1.92
CA GLY A 52 -11.26 -6.25 3.31
C GLY A 52 -10.07 -5.56 3.96
N ARG A 53 -9.11 -5.09 3.17
CA ARG A 53 -7.94 -4.42 3.72
C ARG A 53 -7.70 -3.10 3.01
N ASN A 54 -7.60 -2.03 3.80
CA ASN A 54 -7.42 -0.69 3.27
C ASN A 54 -6.18 -0.08 3.92
N VAL A 55 -5.28 0.47 3.10
CA VAL A 55 -4.01 0.98 3.57
C VAL A 55 -3.79 2.37 2.98
N ILE A 56 -3.33 3.30 3.81
CA ILE A 56 -2.96 4.63 3.35
C ILE A 56 -1.57 4.93 3.89
N ILE A 57 -0.65 5.31 3.00
CA ILE A 57 0.74 5.60 3.35
C ILE A 57 1.07 6.98 2.84
N GLU A 58 1.63 7.83 3.71
CA GLU A 58 2.05 9.18 3.37
C GLU A 58 3.51 9.19 2.93
N PHE A 59 3.79 9.89 1.83
CA PHE A 59 5.15 10.15 1.37
C PHE A 59 5.34 11.64 1.19
N GLU A 60 6.59 12.08 1.13
CA GLU A 60 6.90 13.50 1.02
C GLU A 60 6.43 14.13 -0.29
N SER A 61 6.35 13.33 -1.35
CA SER A 61 5.97 13.81 -2.66
C SER A 61 5.44 12.66 -3.50
N LEU A 62 4.75 12.99 -4.58
CA LEU A 62 4.30 11.99 -5.53
C LEU A 62 5.49 11.25 -6.14
N GLU A 63 6.58 11.98 -6.39
CA GLU A 63 7.80 11.38 -6.92
C GLU A 63 8.34 10.31 -5.98
N GLN A 64 8.37 10.60 -4.67
CA GLN A 64 8.86 9.65 -3.69
C GLN A 64 7.94 8.43 -3.58
N ALA A 65 6.64 8.63 -3.65
CA ALA A 65 5.68 7.53 -3.65
C ALA A 65 5.92 6.60 -4.84
N LYS A 66 6.19 7.18 -6.01
CA LYS A 66 6.49 6.39 -7.20
C LYS A 66 7.79 5.62 -7.06
N ARG A 67 8.82 6.25 -6.47
CA ARG A 67 10.09 5.58 -6.21
C ARG A 67 9.89 4.35 -5.32
N TYR A 68 9.08 4.50 -4.29
CA TYR A 68 8.76 3.40 -3.41
C TYR A 68 8.12 2.24 -4.18
N PHE A 69 7.08 2.53 -4.96
CA PHE A 69 6.35 1.47 -5.65
C PHE A 69 7.20 0.76 -6.68
N HIS A 70 8.03 1.52 -7.41
CA HIS A 70 8.86 0.94 -8.48
C HIS A 70 10.22 0.46 -7.99
N SER A 71 10.48 0.53 -6.68
CA SER A 71 11.75 0.11 -6.12
C SER A 71 11.93 -1.40 -6.23
N PRO A 72 13.18 -1.89 -6.33
CA PRO A 72 13.39 -3.34 -6.31
C PRO A 72 12.90 -3.98 -5.02
N GLU A 73 12.99 -3.26 -3.90
CA GLU A 73 12.52 -3.77 -2.61
C GLU A 73 11.02 -4.01 -2.62
N TYR A 74 10.24 -3.02 -3.09
CA TYR A 74 8.79 -3.21 -3.13
C TYR A 74 8.40 -4.24 -4.18
N GLN A 75 9.03 -4.24 -5.35
CA GLN A 75 8.70 -5.19 -6.41
C GLN A 75 8.99 -6.62 -5.97
N ALA A 76 10.06 -6.84 -5.19
CA ALA A 76 10.33 -8.16 -4.63
C ALA A 76 9.24 -8.58 -3.65
N ALA A 77 8.77 -7.65 -2.83
CA ALA A 77 7.67 -7.94 -1.91
C ALA A 77 6.38 -8.23 -2.69
N LYS A 78 6.10 -7.43 -3.71
CA LYS A 78 4.90 -7.59 -4.52
C LYS A 78 4.83 -8.98 -5.15
N ALA A 79 5.96 -9.51 -5.57
CA ALA A 79 6.00 -10.84 -6.18
C ALA A 79 5.51 -11.92 -5.22
N LYS A 80 5.67 -11.72 -3.92
CA LYS A 80 5.25 -12.70 -2.91
C LYS A 80 3.73 -12.77 -2.74
N ARG A 81 3.01 -11.73 -3.18
CA ARG A 81 1.56 -11.77 -3.09
C ARG A 81 0.87 -12.15 -4.40
N ALA A 82 1.64 -12.55 -5.40
CA ALA A 82 1.08 -12.99 -6.67
C ALA A 82 0.14 -14.17 -6.42
N GLY A 83 -1.11 -14.05 -6.88
CA GLY A 83 -2.12 -15.08 -6.65
C GLY A 83 -2.68 -15.13 -5.23
N ALA A 84 -2.18 -14.28 -4.32
CA ALA A 84 -2.62 -14.28 -2.92
C ALA A 84 -3.53 -13.13 -2.58
N ALA A 85 -3.69 -12.16 -3.49
CA ALA A 85 -4.52 -11.00 -3.22
C ALA A 85 -4.88 -10.29 -4.51
N VAL A 86 -6.00 -9.57 -4.47
CA VAL A 86 -6.38 -8.64 -5.52
C VAL A 86 -6.22 -7.25 -4.94
N ALA A 87 -5.40 -6.42 -5.58
CA ALA A 87 -5.09 -5.09 -5.05
C ALA A 87 -5.33 -4.02 -6.10
N GLU A 88 -5.89 -2.91 -5.64
CA GLU A 88 -6.01 -1.69 -6.43
C GLU A 88 -5.26 -0.61 -5.68
N ILE A 89 -4.22 -0.06 -6.30
CA ILE A 89 -3.31 0.86 -5.64
C ILE A 89 -3.16 2.12 -6.48
N VAL A 90 -3.32 3.27 -5.84
CA VAL A 90 -3.15 4.55 -6.51
C VAL A 90 -2.28 5.46 -5.64
N ALA A 91 -1.48 6.30 -6.29
CA ALA A 91 -0.75 7.35 -5.61
C ALA A 91 -1.37 8.68 -6.02
N VAL A 92 -1.65 9.54 -5.06
CA VAL A 92 -2.33 10.81 -5.32
C VAL A 92 -1.70 11.91 -4.46
N GLU A 93 -1.54 13.10 -5.03
CA GLU A 93 -1.04 14.25 -4.27
C GLU A 93 -2.09 14.71 -3.28
N GLY A 94 -1.61 15.16 -2.13
CA GLY A 94 -2.48 15.70 -1.11
C GLY A 94 -3.04 17.06 -1.50
N ALA A 95 -4.13 17.42 -0.89
CA ALA A 95 -4.72 18.75 -1.05
C ALA A 95 -3.86 19.75 -0.28
N GLU A 96 -3.59 20.89 -0.87
CA GLU A 96 -2.79 21.95 -0.26
C GLU A 96 -3.66 22.96 0.44
#